data_86ab9b094ad4464dacb7cdd0a413108e
#
_entry.id   86ab9b094ad4464dacb7cdd0a413108e
#
_cell.length_a   1.000
_cell.length_b   1.000
_cell.length_c   1.000
_cell.angle_alpha   90.00
_cell.angle_beta   90.00
_cell.angle_gamma   90.00
#
_symmetry.space_group_name_H-M   'P 1'
#
loop_
_entity.id
_entity.type
_entity.pdbx_description
1 polymer ?
#
loop_
_entity_poly.entity_id
_entity_poly.type
_entity_poly.pdbx_seq_one_letter_code
_entity_poly.pdbx_strand_id
1 'polypeptide(L)'
;TGWLPARVPGTVLTTLLENHMYPAPEFGLNNNLIPDIHEVGNDFYTYWFTRQFTINNLPEGRNVWLNFRGINYKAEIFLNGKRINRNTHEGMFLRKIFNITPYLRTDAPNVLAVLVYPPTHAGNPNGGQGGDGQIARNNTMQYTPGWDWIQPVRDRNTGIWDEVSITTTGPVCLSSPYVVTKVPGVRDPETKTQREA
;
A
#
# COMPACT_ATOMS: atom_id res chain seq x y z
N THR A 1 -9.10 21.10 -11.13
CA THR A 1 -8.83 19.82 -10.44
C THR A 1 -9.24 18.68 -11.35
N GLY A 2 -8.28 18.09 -12.03
CA GLY A 2 -8.48 16.96 -12.93
C GLY A 2 -7.88 15.67 -12.34
N TRP A 3 -8.27 14.54 -12.91
CA TRP A 3 -7.63 13.25 -12.65
C TRP A 3 -6.28 13.21 -13.36
N LEU A 4 -5.27 12.68 -12.68
CA LEU A 4 -3.94 12.41 -13.22
C LEU A 4 -3.80 10.91 -13.50
N PRO A 5 -3.11 10.52 -14.59
CA PRO A 5 -2.69 9.14 -14.77
C PRO A 5 -1.82 8.71 -13.59
N ALA A 6 -2.12 7.56 -12.99
CA ALA A 6 -1.37 7.01 -11.88
C ALA A 6 -0.96 5.57 -12.17
N ARG A 7 0.23 5.20 -11.70
CA ARG A 7 0.70 3.82 -11.70
C ARG A 7 0.45 3.19 -10.33
N VAL A 8 -0.05 1.96 -10.31
CA VAL A 8 -0.13 1.11 -9.12
C VAL A 8 0.57 -0.21 -9.46
N PRO A 9 1.55 -0.65 -8.66
CA PRO A 9 2.08 -0.07 -7.41
C PRO A 9 2.72 1.31 -7.58
N GLY A 10 2.49 2.19 -6.60
CA GLY A 10 3.07 3.53 -6.58
C GLY A 10 2.59 4.35 -5.39
N THR A 11 3.15 5.56 -5.28
CA THR A 11 2.78 6.52 -4.23
C THR A 11 2.15 7.78 -4.84
N VAL A 12 1.63 8.64 -3.99
CA VAL A 12 1.15 9.97 -4.42
C VAL A 12 2.30 10.75 -5.04
N LEU A 13 3.46 10.77 -4.38
CA LEU A 13 4.61 11.51 -4.88
C LEU A 13 5.10 10.95 -6.22
N THR A 14 5.21 9.63 -6.39
CA THR A 14 5.61 9.05 -7.68
C THR A 14 4.63 9.43 -8.79
N THR A 15 3.32 9.46 -8.50
CA THR A 15 2.32 9.93 -9.46
C THR A 15 2.52 11.39 -9.84
N LEU A 16 2.81 12.26 -8.87
CA LEU A 16 3.05 13.69 -9.13
C LEU A 16 4.33 13.92 -9.94
N LEU A 17 5.37 13.15 -9.67
CA LEU A 17 6.63 13.19 -10.42
C LEU A 17 6.45 12.70 -11.88
N GLU A 18 5.76 11.57 -12.08
CA GLU A 18 5.46 11.04 -13.43
C GLU A 18 4.61 12.01 -14.27
N ASN A 19 3.81 12.84 -13.63
CA ASN A 19 3.01 13.90 -14.27
C ASN A 19 3.72 15.27 -14.31
N HIS A 20 5.03 15.31 -14.04
CA HIS A 20 5.86 16.51 -14.11
C HIS A 20 5.40 17.68 -13.22
N MET A 21 4.68 17.37 -12.12
CA MET A 21 4.25 18.38 -11.17
C MET A 21 5.41 18.90 -10.32
N TYR A 22 6.45 18.08 -10.14
CA TYR A 22 7.66 18.39 -9.43
C TYR A 22 8.89 17.89 -10.18
N PRO A 23 10.07 18.50 -9.96
CA PRO A 23 11.31 17.99 -10.54
C PRO A 23 11.77 16.72 -9.84
N ALA A 24 12.64 15.95 -10.51
CA ALA A 24 13.22 14.73 -9.96
C ALA A 24 14.00 15.02 -8.66
N PRO A 25 13.60 14.43 -7.53
CA PRO A 25 14.11 14.80 -6.20
C PRO A 25 15.58 14.46 -5.97
N GLU A 26 16.12 13.52 -6.73
CA GLU A 26 17.51 13.05 -6.63
C GLU A 26 18.54 14.03 -7.22
N PHE A 27 18.10 15.07 -7.92
CA PHE A 27 19.02 16.05 -8.53
C PHE A 27 19.18 17.30 -7.67
N GLY A 28 20.40 17.56 -7.22
CA GLY A 28 20.76 18.77 -6.51
C GLY A 28 19.85 19.04 -5.29
N LEU A 29 19.18 20.18 -5.27
CA LEU A 29 18.27 20.59 -4.20
C LEU A 29 16.78 20.44 -4.57
N ASN A 30 16.46 19.70 -5.62
CA ASN A 30 15.10 19.57 -6.11
C ASN A 30 14.14 18.98 -5.06
N ASN A 31 14.64 18.10 -4.19
CA ASN A 31 13.82 17.56 -3.10
C ASN A 31 13.23 18.67 -2.22
N ASN A 32 13.91 19.80 -2.06
CA ASN A 32 13.42 20.93 -1.28
C ASN A 32 12.29 21.71 -1.97
N LEU A 33 12.06 21.47 -3.27
CA LEU A 33 10.96 22.08 -4.02
C LEU A 33 9.66 21.27 -3.90
N ILE A 34 9.71 20.09 -3.29
CA ILE A 34 8.57 19.22 -3.07
C ILE A 34 8.01 19.49 -1.67
N PRO A 35 6.72 19.81 -1.51
CA PRO A 35 6.13 20.04 -0.20
C PRO A 35 6.30 18.84 0.73
N ASP A 36 6.84 19.06 1.93
CA ASP A 36 6.93 17.99 2.94
C ASP A 36 5.64 17.88 3.72
N ILE A 37 5.16 16.65 3.92
CA ILE A 37 3.91 16.40 4.65
C ILE A 37 3.93 16.98 6.07
N HIS A 38 5.11 17.08 6.69
CA HIS A 38 5.28 17.70 8.00
C HIS A 38 4.95 19.21 7.97
N GLU A 39 5.22 19.88 6.83
CA GLU A 39 4.99 21.31 6.65
C GLU A 39 3.59 21.61 6.13
N VAL A 40 3.10 20.82 5.17
CA VAL A 40 1.82 21.08 4.48
C VAL A 40 0.63 20.33 5.07
N GLY A 41 0.88 19.33 5.91
CA GLY A 41 -0.16 18.53 6.55
C GLY A 41 -0.68 17.36 5.71
N ASN A 42 -1.43 16.49 6.38
CA ASN A 42 -1.89 15.21 5.80
C ASN A 42 -2.85 15.39 4.64
N ASP A 43 -3.67 16.43 4.66
CA ASP A 43 -4.69 16.66 3.62
C ASP A 43 -4.05 16.87 2.25
N PHE A 44 -2.85 17.47 2.21
CA PHE A 44 -2.11 17.69 0.98
C PHE A 44 -1.79 16.38 0.23
N TYR A 45 -1.53 15.30 0.95
CA TYR A 45 -1.21 13.98 0.39
C TYR A 45 -2.35 12.97 0.52
N THR A 46 -3.57 13.43 0.77
CA THR A 46 -4.78 12.58 0.76
C THR A 46 -5.38 12.57 -0.64
N TYR A 47 -5.36 11.40 -1.30
CA TYR A 47 -5.73 11.27 -2.70
C TYR A 47 -6.69 10.12 -2.97
N TRP A 48 -7.56 10.33 -3.96
CA TRP A 48 -8.37 9.29 -4.56
C TRP A 48 -7.61 8.58 -5.67
N PHE A 49 -7.59 7.26 -5.63
CA PHE A 49 -7.21 6.38 -6.74
C PHE A 49 -8.46 5.76 -7.32
N THR A 50 -8.60 5.76 -8.65
CA THR A 50 -9.75 5.15 -9.31
C THR A 50 -9.33 4.26 -10.46
N ARG A 51 -10.08 3.17 -10.66
CA ARG A 51 -9.91 2.26 -11.80
C ARG A 51 -11.24 1.73 -12.27
N GLN A 52 -11.48 1.80 -13.58
CA GLN A 52 -12.58 1.07 -14.20
C GLN A 52 -12.09 -0.31 -14.66
N PHE A 53 -12.94 -1.32 -14.51
CA PHE A 53 -12.70 -2.67 -15.01
C PHE A 53 -14.01 -3.37 -15.35
N THR A 54 -13.95 -4.38 -16.21
CA THR A 54 -15.09 -5.23 -16.56
C THR A 54 -14.81 -6.67 -16.16
N ILE A 55 -15.85 -7.36 -15.73
CA ILE A 55 -15.82 -8.81 -15.52
C ILE A 55 -16.82 -9.40 -16.48
N ASN A 56 -16.30 -10.06 -17.51
CA ASN A 56 -17.13 -10.73 -18.50
C ASN A 56 -17.31 -12.21 -18.11
N ASN A 57 -18.50 -12.73 -18.33
CA ASN A 57 -18.79 -14.18 -18.21
C ASN A 57 -18.40 -14.77 -16.83
N LEU A 58 -18.86 -14.14 -15.75
CA LEU A 58 -18.71 -14.72 -14.42
C LEU A 58 -19.64 -15.94 -14.31
N PRO A 59 -19.13 -17.18 -14.24
CA PRO A 59 -19.99 -18.36 -14.10
C PRO A 59 -20.73 -18.34 -12.76
N GLU A 60 -21.91 -18.94 -12.74
CA GLU A 60 -22.70 -19.09 -11.50
C GLU A 60 -21.90 -19.85 -10.42
N GLY A 61 -22.08 -19.46 -9.17
CA GLY A 61 -21.37 -20.05 -8.03
C GLY A 61 -19.91 -19.64 -7.87
N ARG A 62 -19.42 -18.69 -8.68
CA ARG A 62 -18.07 -18.16 -8.51
C ARG A 62 -18.06 -16.97 -7.57
N ASN A 63 -16.98 -16.87 -6.79
CA ASN A 63 -16.66 -15.72 -5.96
C ASN A 63 -15.53 -14.92 -6.60
N VAL A 64 -15.65 -13.59 -6.51
CA VAL A 64 -14.63 -12.65 -6.98
C VAL A 64 -14.05 -11.92 -5.78
N TRP A 65 -12.73 -11.93 -5.70
CA TRP A 65 -11.97 -11.36 -4.60
C TRP A 65 -11.10 -10.21 -5.09
N LEU A 66 -11.20 -9.07 -4.42
CA LEU A 66 -10.30 -7.94 -4.61
C LEU A 66 -9.21 -8.00 -3.54
N ASN A 67 -7.96 -8.05 -3.98
CA ASN A 67 -6.80 -8.23 -3.13
C ASN A 67 -5.96 -6.97 -3.15
N PHE A 68 -5.63 -6.43 -1.98
CA PHE A 68 -4.62 -5.40 -1.77
C PHE A 68 -3.46 -5.99 -1.00
N ARG A 69 -2.25 -5.89 -1.55
CA ARG A 69 -1.04 -6.36 -0.87
C ARG A 69 -0.43 -5.30 0.04
N GLY A 70 -0.60 -4.02 -0.29
CA GLY A 70 -0.12 -2.94 0.54
C GLY A 70 -0.72 -1.58 0.20
N ILE A 71 -1.23 -0.90 1.21
CA ILE A 71 -1.70 0.49 1.15
C ILE A 71 -1.06 1.25 2.31
N ASN A 72 -0.44 2.37 2.04
CA ASN A 72 0.13 3.23 3.06
C ASN A 72 -0.61 4.57 3.10
N TYR A 73 -1.35 4.91 4.14
CA TYR A 73 -1.41 4.22 5.44
C TYR A 73 -2.83 3.82 5.81
N LYS A 74 -3.81 4.73 5.67
CA LYS A 74 -5.24 4.47 5.86
C LYS A 74 -5.96 4.48 4.53
N ALA A 75 -7.03 3.68 4.40
CA ALA A 75 -7.83 3.70 3.20
C ALA A 75 -9.30 3.41 3.44
N GLU A 76 -10.14 4.08 2.67
CA GLU A 76 -11.52 3.76 2.45
C GLU A 76 -11.70 3.25 1.03
N ILE A 77 -12.34 2.09 0.87
CA ILE A 77 -12.41 1.36 -0.39
C ILE A 77 -13.86 1.26 -0.82
N PHE A 78 -14.13 1.70 -2.03
CA PHE A 78 -15.48 1.74 -2.61
C PHE A 78 -15.51 0.97 -3.93
N LEU A 79 -16.57 0.23 -4.13
CA LEU A 79 -16.88 -0.40 -5.42
C LEU A 79 -18.27 0.01 -5.87
N ASN A 80 -18.37 0.58 -7.05
CA ASN A 80 -19.63 1.09 -7.62
C ASN A 80 -20.39 2.06 -6.69
N GLY A 81 -19.63 2.91 -5.98
CA GLY A 81 -20.16 3.89 -5.03
C GLY A 81 -20.51 3.32 -3.65
N LYS A 82 -20.38 2.01 -3.42
CA LYS A 82 -20.62 1.39 -2.12
C LYS A 82 -19.30 1.12 -1.41
N ARG A 83 -19.19 1.52 -0.14
CA ARG A 83 -18.03 1.20 0.69
C ARG A 83 -18.01 -0.30 1.00
N ILE A 84 -16.87 -0.95 0.72
CA ILE A 84 -16.71 -2.41 0.90
C ILE A 84 -15.93 -2.77 2.15
N ASN A 85 -15.12 -1.87 2.69
CA ASN A 85 -14.43 -2.08 3.96
C ASN A 85 -15.23 -1.48 5.13
N ARG A 86 -15.78 -2.34 6.01
CA ARG A 86 -16.52 -1.89 7.20
C ARG A 86 -15.67 -0.98 8.10
N ASN A 87 -14.45 -1.44 8.39
CA ASN A 87 -13.47 -0.67 9.13
C ASN A 87 -12.48 -0.05 8.14
N THR A 88 -12.07 1.18 8.39
CA THR A 88 -10.99 1.81 7.63
C THR A 88 -9.76 0.92 7.67
N HIS A 89 -9.14 0.68 6.51
CA HIS A 89 -7.85 0.03 6.48
C HIS A 89 -6.83 0.94 7.18
N GLU A 90 -5.99 0.38 8.02
CA GLU A 90 -4.92 1.13 8.67
C GLU A 90 -3.70 0.22 8.85
N GLY A 91 -2.58 0.59 8.25
CA GLY A 91 -1.31 -0.13 8.36
C GLY A 91 -0.68 -0.46 7.01
N MET A 92 0.57 -0.03 6.81
CA MET A 92 1.29 -0.13 5.54
C MET A 92 1.46 -1.58 5.05
N PHE A 93 1.78 -2.51 5.95
CA PHE A 93 2.16 -3.89 5.62
C PHE A 93 1.02 -4.90 5.74
N LEU A 94 -0.21 -4.43 5.86
CA LEU A 94 -1.38 -5.29 5.99
C LEU A 94 -1.98 -5.61 4.63
N ARG A 95 -2.10 -6.90 4.33
CA ARG A 95 -2.86 -7.40 3.19
C ARG A 95 -4.35 -7.40 3.50
N LYS A 96 -5.17 -7.06 2.51
CA LYS A 96 -6.63 -7.09 2.61
C LYS A 96 -7.23 -7.81 1.42
N ILE A 97 -8.21 -8.64 1.71
CA ILE A 97 -8.96 -9.42 0.71
C ILE A 97 -10.45 -9.17 0.96
N PHE A 98 -11.16 -8.78 -0.08
CA PHE A 98 -12.59 -8.49 -0.03
C PHE A 98 -13.34 -9.37 -1.02
N ASN A 99 -14.39 -10.07 -0.57
CA ASN A 99 -15.35 -10.66 -1.50
C ASN A 99 -16.18 -9.53 -2.11
N ILE A 100 -15.96 -9.27 -3.38
CA ILE A 100 -16.62 -8.20 -4.11
C ILE A 100 -17.79 -8.70 -4.96
N THR A 101 -18.06 -10.00 -5.00
CA THR A 101 -19.15 -10.60 -5.79
C THR A 101 -20.49 -9.87 -5.62
N PRO A 102 -20.93 -9.51 -4.38
CA PRO A 102 -22.22 -8.85 -4.18
C PRO A 102 -22.28 -7.39 -4.67
N TYR A 103 -21.14 -6.82 -4.99
CA TYR A 103 -21.03 -5.41 -5.41
C TYR A 103 -20.78 -5.24 -6.90
N LEU A 104 -20.54 -6.34 -7.62
CA LEU A 104 -20.21 -6.33 -9.03
C LEU A 104 -21.42 -6.03 -9.93
N ARG A 105 -21.14 -5.36 -11.03
CA ARG A 105 -21.99 -5.24 -12.19
C ARG A 105 -21.45 -6.16 -13.26
N THR A 106 -22.32 -6.95 -13.87
CA THR A 106 -21.98 -7.89 -14.95
C THR A 106 -22.33 -7.33 -16.32
N ASP A 107 -23.19 -6.33 -16.36
CA ASP A 107 -23.75 -5.67 -17.54
C ASP A 107 -23.12 -4.30 -17.85
N ALA A 108 -22.27 -3.82 -16.97
CA ALA A 108 -21.63 -2.53 -17.07
C ALA A 108 -20.22 -2.52 -16.46
N PRO A 109 -19.37 -1.54 -16.79
CA PRO A 109 -18.08 -1.36 -16.14
C PRO A 109 -18.23 -1.15 -14.62
N ASN A 110 -17.34 -1.74 -13.88
CA ASN A 110 -17.19 -1.54 -12.45
C ASN A 110 -16.20 -0.41 -12.18
N VAL A 111 -16.45 0.39 -11.17
CA VAL A 111 -15.57 1.47 -10.72
C VAL A 111 -15.07 1.17 -9.32
N LEU A 112 -13.77 0.90 -9.19
CA LEU A 112 -13.07 0.86 -7.93
C LEU A 112 -12.58 2.27 -7.60
N ALA A 113 -12.87 2.74 -6.38
CA ALA A 113 -12.33 3.99 -5.86
C ALA A 113 -11.74 3.76 -4.46
N VAL A 114 -10.53 4.25 -4.25
CA VAL A 114 -9.78 4.09 -3.00
C VAL A 114 -9.32 5.47 -2.55
N LEU A 115 -9.84 5.93 -1.41
CA LEU A 115 -9.33 7.13 -0.76
C LEU A 115 -8.20 6.72 0.17
N VAL A 116 -7.01 7.22 -0.11
CA VAL A 116 -5.81 6.93 0.67
C VAL A 116 -5.41 8.15 1.48
N TYR A 117 -5.19 7.94 2.77
CA TYR A 117 -4.72 8.94 3.71
C TYR A 117 -3.29 8.61 4.15
N PRO A 118 -2.44 9.62 4.33
CA PRO A 118 -1.11 9.45 4.90
C PRO A 118 -1.11 8.88 6.33
N PRO A 119 0.06 8.45 6.83
CA PRO A 119 0.21 8.13 8.25
C PRO A 119 -0.06 9.36 9.11
N THR A 120 -0.77 9.19 10.23
CA THR A 120 -1.11 10.30 11.15
C THR A 120 0.07 10.80 11.96
N HIS A 121 1.07 9.93 12.18
CA HIS A 121 2.31 10.24 12.89
C HIS A 121 3.48 9.89 11.97
N ALA A 122 3.59 10.69 10.92
CA ALA A 122 4.54 10.46 9.84
C ALA A 122 6.01 10.57 10.27
N GLY A 123 6.27 11.32 11.34
CA GLY A 123 7.63 11.60 11.81
C GLY A 123 8.35 12.62 10.94
N ASN A 124 9.35 13.24 11.53
CA ASN A 124 10.27 14.14 10.87
C ASN A 124 11.67 13.87 11.42
N PRO A 125 12.32 12.76 11.01
CA PRO A 125 13.58 12.33 11.58
C PRO A 125 14.68 13.34 11.30
N ASN A 126 15.55 13.54 12.29
CA ASN A 126 16.72 14.40 12.21
C ASN A 126 17.98 13.53 12.08
N GLY A 127 18.22 12.99 10.91
CA GLY A 127 19.33 12.09 10.61
C GLY A 127 20.52 12.76 9.92
N GLY A 128 20.84 14.00 10.25
CA GLY A 128 21.92 14.75 9.59
C GLY A 128 21.51 15.39 8.26
N GLN A 129 20.28 15.19 7.83
CA GLN A 129 19.70 15.78 6.62
C GLN A 129 18.67 16.87 6.93
N GLY A 130 18.51 17.22 8.20
CA GLY A 130 17.49 18.13 8.70
C GLY A 130 16.33 17.41 9.37
N GLY A 131 15.29 18.15 9.68
CA GLY A 131 14.15 17.69 10.45
C GLY A 131 14.23 18.11 11.92
N ASP A 132 13.13 17.95 12.64
CA ASP A 132 13.00 18.37 14.05
C ASP A 132 13.13 17.20 15.05
N GLY A 133 13.48 16.01 14.56
CA GLY A 133 13.64 14.80 15.37
C GLY A 133 12.35 14.15 15.83
N GLN A 134 11.21 14.54 15.29
CA GLN A 134 9.94 13.88 15.62
C GLN A 134 9.93 12.43 15.14
N ILE A 135 9.72 11.51 16.08
CA ILE A 135 9.72 10.07 15.79
C ILE A 135 8.40 9.67 15.15
N ALA A 136 8.48 8.92 14.06
CA ALA A 136 7.31 8.27 13.46
C ALA A 136 6.73 7.25 14.45
N ARG A 137 5.40 7.26 14.63
CA ARG A 137 4.71 6.30 15.50
C ARG A 137 3.88 5.29 14.72
N ASN A 138 3.60 5.57 13.44
CA ASN A 138 2.96 4.61 12.57
C ASN A 138 4.00 3.64 12.01
N ASN A 139 3.66 2.35 11.97
CA ASN A 139 4.55 1.33 11.42
C ASN A 139 4.55 1.41 9.89
N THR A 140 5.50 2.17 9.35
CA THR A 140 5.70 2.43 7.91
C THR A 140 7.17 2.20 7.53
N MET A 141 7.50 2.35 6.24
CA MET A 141 8.90 2.33 5.80
C MET A 141 9.77 3.38 6.51
N GLN A 142 9.19 4.51 6.89
CA GLN A 142 9.88 5.55 7.63
C GLN A 142 10.35 5.09 9.03
N TYR A 143 9.76 4.03 9.56
CA TYR A 143 10.15 3.43 10.85
C TYR A 143 11.33 2.46 10.72
N THR A 144 11.78 2.16 9.52
CA THR A 144 12.86 1.20 9.28
C THR A 144 14.23 1.82 9.66
N PRO A 145 15.11 1.09 10.40
CA PRO A 145 16.44 1.57 10.72
C PRO A 145 17.21 2.03 9.48
N GLY A 146 17.86 3.19 9.57
CA GLY A 146 18.61 3.81 8.48
C GLY A 146 17.90 4.95 7.75
N TRP A 147 16.61 5.11 7.91
CA TRP A 147 15.88 6.24 7.34
C TRP A 147 16.19 7.57 8.00
N ASP A 148 16.67 7.57 9.22
CA ASP A 148 17.19 8.71 9.95
C ASP A 148 18.48 9.30 9.37
N TRP A 149 19.13 8.57 8.45
CA TRP A 149 20.35 8.99 7.74
C TRP A 149 20.10 9.69 6.40
N ILE A 150 18.86 9.66 5.90
CA ILE A 150 18.49 10.25 4.62
C ILE A 150 17.33 11.24 4.83
N GLN A 151 17.15 12.14 3.87
CA GLN A 151 15.99 13.02 3.89
C GLN A 151 14.70 12.20 3.87
N PRO A 152 13.68 12.60 4.67
CA PRO A 152 12.39 11.97 4.61
C PRO A 152 11.78 12.06 3.20
N VAL A 153 11.18 10.97 2.74
CA VAL A 153 10.37 11.00 1.53
C VAL A 153 9.16 11.89 1.78
N ARG A 154 8.96 12.91 0.94
CA ARG A 154 8.05 14.04 1.21
C ARG A 154 6.61 13.66 1.51
N ASP A 155 6.09 12.62 0.86
CA ASP A 155 4.75 12.07 1.09
C ASP A 155 4.71 10.90 2.10
N ARG A 156 5.85 10.57 2.72
CA ARG A 156 6.05 9.39 3.58
C ARG A 156 5.58 8.08 2.92
N ASN A 157 5.76 7.96 1.60
CA ASN A 157 5.35 6.82 0.77
C ASN A 157 3.83 6.57 0.80
N THR A 158 3.02 7.61 0.94
CA THR A 158 1.56 7.50 0.91
C THR A 158 1.08 6.99 -0.44
N GLY A 159 0.24 5.97 -0.46
CA GLY A 159 -0.28 5.42 -1.72
C GLY A 159 -0.61 3.93 -1.66
N ILE A 160 -0.87 3.37 -2.84
CA ILE A 160 -1.06 1.93 -3.03
C ILE A 160 0.27 1.37 -3.53
N TRP A 161 1.14 1.03 -2.61
CA TRP A 161 2.56 0.76 -2.87
C TRP A 161 2.88 -0.67 -3.30
N ASP A 162 1.91 -1.59 -3.17
CA ASP A 162 2.04 -2.97 -3.64
C ASP A 162 0.85 -3.34 -4.53
N GLU A 163 0.86 -4.52 -5.07
CA GLU A 163 -0.08 -5.03 -6.07
C GLU A 163 -1.55 -4.98 -5.62
N VAL A 164 -2.40 -4.61 -6.56
CA VAL A 164 -3.86 -4.79 -6.48
C VAL A 164 -4.28 -5.78 -7.55
N SER A 165 -4.96 -6.84 -7.16
CA SER A 165 -5.40 -7.88 -8.09
C SER A 165 -6.83 -8.34 -7.84
N ILE A 166 -7.43 -8.93 -8.86
CA ILE A 166 -8.72 -9.61 -8.78
C ILE A 166 -8.50 -11.08 -9.04
N THR A 167 -9.01 -11.92 -8.14
CA THR A 167 -8.99 -13.38 -8.30
C THR A 167 -10.40 -13.95 -8.26
N THR A 168 -10.61 -15.03 -8.99
CA THR A 168 -11.90 -15.74 -9.03
C THR A 168 -11.73 -17.14 -8.49
N THR A 169 -12.61 -17.55 -7.58
CA THR A 169 -12.61 -18.92 -7.02
C THR A 169 -13.97 -19.58 -7.20
N GLY A 170 -14.01 -20.88 -6.94
CA GLY A 170 -15.26 -21.60 -6.70
C GLY A 170 -15.88 -21.21 -5.35
N PRO A 171 -16.77 -22.05 -4.83
CA PRO A 171 -17.38 -21.82 -3.50
C PRO A 171 -16.33 -21.89 -2.37
N VAL A 172 -15.17 -22.50 -2.62
CA VAL A 172 -14.06 -22.60 -1.67
C VAL A 172 -12.92 -21.69 -2.12
N CYS A 173 -12.37 -20.93 -1.19
CA CYS A 173 -11.17 -20.11 -1.37
C CYS A 173 -10.10 -20.57 -0.37
N LEU A 174 -8.94 -20.97 -0.89
CA LEU A 174 -7.76 -21.28 -0.07
C LEU A 174 -6.90 -20.02 0.02
N SER A 175 -6.55 -19.62 1.23
CA SER A 175 -5.70 -18.45 1.47
C SER A 175 -4.61 -18.77 2.48
N SER A 176 -3.49 -18.05 2.37
CA SER A 176 -2.39 -18.10 3.35
C SER A 176 -1.92 -19.52 3.68
N PRO A 177 -1.48 -20.33 2.68
CA PRO A 177 -0.96 -21.65 2.95
C PRO A 177 0.22 -21.56 3.91
N TYR A 178 0.21 -22.40 4.92
CA TYR A 178 1.30 -22.50 5.88
C TYR A 178 1.95 -23.87 5.79
N VAL A 179 3.23 -23.89 5.45
CA VAL A 179 4.02 -25.12 5.33
C VAL A 179 4.91 -25.27 6.54
N VAL A 180 4.72 -26.33 7.30
CA VAL A 180 5.62 -26.69 8.41
C VAL A 180 6.58 -27.75 7.91
N THR A 181 7.84 -27.38 7.77
CA THR A 181 8.91 -28.31 7.48
C THR A 181 9.45 -28.89 8.78
N LYS A 182 9.41 -30.21 8.88
CA LYS A 182 10.06 -30.95 9.96
C LYS A 182 11.21 -31.73 9.36
N VAL A 183 12.40 -31.44 9.84
CA VAL A 183 13.61 -32.19 9.47
C VAL A 183 13.92 -33.14 10.62
N PRO A 184 13.90 -34.46 10.42
CA PRO A 184 14.28 -35.41 11.45
C PRO A 184 15.78 -35.28 11.79
N GLY A 185 16.13 -35.59 12.99
CA GLY A 185 17.51 -35.52 13.47
C GLY A 185 17.66 -34.54 14.66
N VAL A 186 18.73 -34.70 15.37
CA VAL A 186 19.06 -33.87 16.53
C VAL A 186 20.07 -32.81 16.10
N ARG A 187 19.73 -31.56 16.39
CA ARG A 187 20.66 -30.46 16.16
C ARG A 187 21.86 -30.60 17.08
N ASP A 188 23.05 -30.59 16.54
CA ASP A 188 24.28 -30.56 17.31
C ASP A 188 24.38 -29.24 18.09
N PRO A 189 24.42 -29.26 19.42
CA PRO A 189 24.45 -28.04 20.21
C PRO A 189 25.78 -27.28 20.10
N GLU A 190 26.88 -27.93 19.73
CA GLU A 190 28.19 -27.30 19.61
C GLU A 190 28.36 -26.65 18.23
N THR A 191 28.11 -27.39 17.18
CA THR A 191 28.28 -26.87 15.80
C THR A 191 27.07 -26.12 15.30
N LYS A 192 25.92 -26.19 15.97
CA LYS A 192 24.63 -25.65 15.57
C LYS A 192 24.16 -26.17 14.20
N THR A 193 24.72 -27.25 13.74
CA THR A 193 24.33 -27.91 12.50
C THR A 193 23.42 -29.11 12.79
N GLN A 194 22.59 -29.43 11.82
CA GLN A 194 21.74 -30.63 11.89
C GLN A 194 22.49 -31.80 11.28
N ARG A 195 22.59 -32.93 12.01
CA ARG A 195 23.35 -34.08 11.53
C ARG A 195 22.64 -34.90 10.45
N GLU A 196 21.31 -34.84 10.41
CA GLU A 196 20.48 -35.54 9.44
C GLU A 196 19.38 -34.60 8.95
N ALA A 197 19.20 -34.56 7.65
CA ALA A 197 18.15 -33.80 6.97
C ALA A 197 17.11 -34.74 6.34
#